data_5f2913796f99b483b2ae742581053018
#
_entry.id   5f2913796f99b483b2ae742581053018
#
_cell.length_a   1.000
_cell.length_b   1.000
_cell.length_c   1.000
_cell.angle_alpha   90.00
_cell.angle_beta   90.00
_cell.angle_gamma   90.00
#
_symmetry.space_group_name_H-M   'P 1'
#
loop_
_entity.id
_entity.type
_entity.pdbx_description
1 polymer ?
#
loop_
_entity_poly.entity_id
_entity_poly.type
_entity_poly.pdbx_seq_one_letter_code
_entity_poly.pdbx_strand_id
1 'polypeptide(L)'
;MRINKELHIKDVFIIESKKHHDNRGWFQESYHMDNMSKHEFDLVFVQDNLVFSKKHVLRGLHFQDDNGQGKLVSCVKGSIYDVLVDLRKNSNTYREWMGIKLSEKDSKFIYIPPGFAHGYYVIEQDSLVNYKCTKHYNPNEEIGIVWNDSDIQIDWCDIDGFNSSNVIMSEKDQLNKTIKELNL
;
A
#
# COMPACT_ATOMS: atom_id res chain seq x y z
N MET A 1 8.64 -7.10 -17.39
CA MET A 1 8.50 -6.49 -16.06
C MET A 1 9.64 -5.50 -15.88
N ARG A 2 9.37 -4.33 -15.33
CA ARG A 2 10.37 -3.30 -15.00
C ARG A 2 10.23 -2.99 -13.51
N ILE A 3 11.35 -2.85 -12.79
CA ILE A 3 11.34 -2.55 -11.36
C ILE A 3 12.11 -1.25 -11.14
N ASN A 4 11.45 -0.28 -10.52
CA ASN A 4 12.07 0.97 -10.08
C ASN A 4 12.43 0.82 -8.59
N LYS A 5 13.75 0.82 -8.31
CA LYS A 5 14.35 0.73 -6.96
C LYS A 5 14.86 2.08 -6.47
N GLU A 6 14.88 3.10 -7.33
CA GLU A 6 15.45 4.43 -7.02
C GLU A 6 14.39 5.34 -6.40
N LEU A 7 13.86 4.93 -5.25
CA LEU A 7 12.93 5.73 -4.45
C LEU A 7 13.68 6.31 -3.24
N HIS A 8 13.18 7.44 -2.72
CA HIS A 8 13.78 8.06 -1.54
C HIS A 8 13.67 7.17 -0.29
N ILE A 9 12.62 6.35 -0.20
CA ILE A 9 12.45 5.36 0.86
C ILE A 9 13.01 4.01 0.37
N LYS A 10 14.05 3.52 1.04
CA LYS A 10 14.72 2.27 0.67
C LYS A 10 13.83 1.04 0.87
N ASP A 11 14.09 0.04 0.05
CA ASP A 11 13.44 -1.28 0.06
C ASP A 11 11.98 -1.27 -0.40
N VAL A 12 11.43 -0.10 -0.71
CA VAL A 12 10.15 0.06 -1.42
C VAL A 12 10.41 0.03 -2.92
N PHE A 13 9.56 -0.66 -3.68
CA PHE A 13 9.75 -0.81 -5.12
C PHE A 13 8.45 -0.61 -5.87
N ILE A 14 8.54 0.12 -6.98
CA ILE A 14 7.46 0.19 -7.96
C ILE A 14 7.76 -0.80 -9.08
N ILE A 15 6.82 -1.68 -9.33
CA ILE A 15 6.92 -2.73 -10.35
C ILE A 15 5.91 -2.41 -11.45
N GLU A 16 6.38 -2.39 -12.69
CA GLU A 16 5.54 -2.20 -13.87
C GLU A 16 5.51 -3.52 -14.67
N SER A 17 4.31 -4.02 -14.92
CA SER A 17 4.06 -5.20 -15.76
C SER A 17 3.27 -4.81 -17.00
N LYS A 18 3.65 -5.35 -18.16
CA LYS A 18 3.03 -5.00 -19.43
C LYS A 18 1.62 -5.62 -19.57
N LYS A 19 0.65 -4.83 -20.00
CA LYS A 19 -0.63 -5.30 -20.51
C LYS A 19 -0.51 -5.64 -21.99
N HIS A 20 -0.94 -6.83 -22.36
CA HIS A 20 -0.99 -7.31 -23.74
C HIS A 20 -2.43 -7.24 -24.23
N HIS A 21 -2.71 -6.33 -25.15
CA HIS A 21 -4.06 -6.06 -25.66
C HIS A 21 -4.34 -6.84 -26.95
N ASP A 22 -5.58 -7.36 -27.09
CA ASP A 22 -6.13 -7.89 -28.32
C ASP A 22 -7.65 -7.55 -28.41
N ASN A 23 -8.36 -8.14 -29.37
CA ASN A 23 -9.80 -7.89 -29.58
C ASN A 23 -10.71 -8.43 -28.46
N ARG A 24 -10.19 -9.19 -27.51
CA ARG A 24 -10.91 -9.72 -26.34
C ARG A 24 -10.72 -8.87 -25.08
N GLY A 25 -9.73 -7.95 -25.08
CA GLY A 25 -9.35 -7.14 -23.94
C GLY A 25 -7.84 -7.12 -23.71
N TRP A 26 -7.41 -7.48 -22.52
CA TRP A 26 -5.98 -7.50 -22.18
C TRP A 26 -5.63 -8.65 -21.23
N PHE A 27 -4.39 -9.10 -21.33
CA PHE A 27 -3.74 -10.01 -20.40
C PHE A 27 -2.56 -9.32 -19.72
N GLN A 28 -2.40 -9.53 -18.42
CA GLN A 28 -1.28 -9.01 -17.65
C GLN A 28 -0.76 -10.10 -16.70
N GLU A 29 0.55 -10.36 -16.73
CA GLU A 29 1.20 -11.12 -15.67
C GLU A 29 1.33 -10.24 -14.43
N SER A 30 0.52 -10.52 -13.41
CA SER A 30 0.48 -9.71 -12.17
C SER A 30 1.58 -10.12 -11.18
N TYR A 31 2.02 -11.37 -11.25
CA TYR A 31 3.11 -11.90 -10.42
C TYR A 31 3.70 -13.14 -11.06
N HIS A 32 5.01 -13.26 -11.03
CA HIS A 32 5.75 -14.46 -11.42
C HIS A 32 7.03 -14.55 -10.59
N MET A 33 7.14 -15.57 -9.74
CA MET A 33 8.24 -15.72 -8.78
C MET A 33 9.62 -15.66 -9.44
N ASP A 34 9.86 -16.48 -10.49
CA ASP A 34 11.16 -16.52 -11.17
C ASP A 34 11.53 -15.20 -11.86
N ASN A 35 10.51 -14.44 -12.32
CA ASN A 35 10.78 -13.13 -12.92
C ASN A 35 11.12 -12.08 -11.85
N MET A 36 10.55 -12.20 -10.67
CA MET A 36 10.92 -11.37 -9.51
C MET A 36 12.34 -11.69 -9.04
N SER A 37 12.69 -12.97 -8.89
CA SER A 37 14.03 -13.42 -8.44
C SER A 37 15.15 -12.95 -9.38
N LYS A 38 14.91 -12.85 -10.70
CA LYS A 38 15.87 -12.27 -11.65
C LYS A 38 16.24 -10.81 -11.35
N HIS A 39 15.41 -10.12 -10.59
CA HIS A 39 15.62 -8.74 -10.15
C HIS A 39 16.07 -8.66 -8.68
N GLU A 40 16.57 -9.77 -8.10
CA GLU A 40 17.01 -9.89 -6.70
C GLU A 40 15.85 -9.77 -5.69
N PHE A 41 14.65 -10.18 -6.12
CA PHE A 41 13.44 -10.22 -5.30
C PHE A 41 13.08 -11.67 -4.97
N ASP A 42 13.67 -12.20 -3.93
CA ASP A 42 13.34 -13.54 -3.41
C ASP A 42 12.16 -13.46 -2.43
N LEU A 43 11.05 -12.94 -2.92
CA LEU A 43 9.84 -12.80 -2.12
C LEU A 43 8.88 -13.95 -2.37
N VAL A 44 8.59 -14.70 -1.33
CA VAL A 44 7.51 -15.70 -1.32
C VAL A 44 6.26 -15.06 -0.71
N PHE A 45 5.16 -15.07 -1.46
CA PHE A 45 3.87 -14.64 -0.95
C PHE A 45 3.02 -15.84 -0.56
N VAL A 46 2.48 -15.81 0.65
CA VAL A 46 1.74 -16.92 1.26
C VAL A 46 0.25 -16.64 1.44
N GLN A 47 -0.17 -15.38 1.24
CA GLN A 47 -1.56 -14.95 1.35
C GLN A 47 -1.87 -13.94 0.26
N ASP A 48 -3.07 -14.03 -0.31
CA ASP A 48 -3.58 -13.12 -1.35
C ASP A 48 -4.94 -12.58 -0.94
N ASN A 49 -5.11 -11.26 -1.00
CA ASN A 49 -6.32 -10.59 -0.55
C ASN A 49 -6.91 -9.73 -1.67
N LEU A 50 -8.22 -9.80 -1.84
CA LEU A 50 -8.97 -8.94 -2.73
C LEU A 50 -9.97 -8.14 -1.92
N VAL A 51 -9.89 -6.81 -2.01
CA VAL A 51 -10.70 -5.88 -1.21
C VAL A 51 -11.49 -4.95 -2.11
N PHE A 52 -12.82 -4.99 -1.95
CA PHE A 52 -13.71 -3.98 -2.54
C PHE A 52 -13.89 -2.81 -1.57
N SER A 53 -13.75 -1.59 -2.06
CA SER A 53 -13.93 -0.37 -1.30
C SER A 53 -14.68 0.67 -2.11
N LYS A 54 -15.70 1.28 -1.50
CA LYS A 54 -16.46 2.38 -2.11
C LYS A 54 -15.58 3.63 -2.23
N LYS A 55 -16.00 4.54 -3.11
CA LYS A 55 -15.39 5.88 -3.20
C LYS A 55 -15.33 6.54 -1.81
N HIS A 56 -14.26 7.29 -1.55
CA HIS A 56 -13.96 7.99 -0.30
C HIS A 56 -13.63 7.08 0.90
N VAL A 57 -13.59 5.77 0.73
CA VAL A 57 -13.10 4.88 1.79
C VAL A 57 -11.60 5.10 1.99
N LEU A 58 -11.21 5.28 3.25
CA LEU A 58 -9.83 5.23 3.74
C LEU A 58 -9.69 4.01 4.64
N ARG A 59 -8.69 3.18 4.38
CA ARG A 59 -8.30 2.03 5.21
C ARG A 59 -6.90 2.22 5.73
N GLY A 60 -6.69 1.97 7.01
CA GLY A 60 -5.39 2.07 7.65
C GLY A 60 -5.28 3.33 8.54
N LEU A 61 -4.07 3.73 8.86
CA LEU A 61 -2.83 3.05 8.52
C LEU A 61 -2.65 1.82 9.43
N HIS A 62 -2.28 0.69 8.84
CA HIS A 62 -2.03 -0.54 9.59
C HIS A 62 -0.55 -0.89 9.56
N PHE A 63 -0.02 -1.18 10.72
CA PHE A 63 1.37 -1.48 10.95
C PHE A 63 1.52 -2.84 11.64
N GLN A 64 2.51 -3.59 11.25
CA GLN A 64 3.10 -4.70 12.01
C GLN A 64 4.60 -4.43 12.06
N ASP A 65 5.26 -4.88 13.11
CA ASP A 65 6.68 -4.64 13.31
C ASP A 65 7.59 -5.18 12.17
N ASP A 66 8.90 -5.12 12.35
CA ASP A 66 9.88 -5.57 11.35
C ASP A 66 9.73 -7.06 10.96
N ASN A 67 9.03 -7.85 11.75
CA ASN A 67 8.67 -9.23 11.45
C ASN A 67 7.29 -9.38 10.80
N GLY A 68 6.61 -8.28 10.51
CA GLY A 68 5.29 -8.25 9.92
C GLY A 68 5.21 -8.67 8.45
N GLN A 69 4.09 -8.32 7.83
CA GLN A 69 3.83 -8.66 6.44
C GLN A 69 4.49 -7.64 5.49
N GLY A 70 5.33 -8.11 4.56
CA GLY A 70 5.58 -7.38 3.32
C GLY A 70 4.37 -7.52 2.39
N LYS A 71 4.04 -6.47 1.64
CA LYS A 71 2.84 -6.41 0.79
C LYS A 71 3.20 -6.03 -0.64
N LEU A 72 2.61 -6.73 -1.62
CA LEU A 72 2.64 -6.32 -3.02
C LEU A 72 1.23 -5.88 -3.42
N VAL A 73 1.04 -4.57 -3.58
CA VAL A 73 -0.28 -3.94 -3.73
C VAL A 73 -0.52 -3.49 -5.18
N SER A 74 -1.74 -3.65 -5.65
CA SER A 74 -2.20 -3.15 -6.95
C SER A 74 -3.68 -2.76 -6.90
N CYS A 75 -4.07 -1.79 -7.73
CA CYS A 75 -5.47 -1.46 -7.96
C CYS A 75 -5.95 -2.16 -9.25
N VAL A 76 -6.83 -3.17 -9.09
CA VAL A 76 -7.34 -3.99 -10.19
C VAL A 76 -8.50 -3.30 -10.92
N LYS A 77 -9.29 -2.51 -10.19
CA LYS A 77 -10.39 -1.69 -10.72
C LYS A 77 -10.45 -0.36 -9.96
N GLY A 78 -10.75 0.73 -10.66
CA GLY A 78 -10.83 2.06 -10.07
C GLY A 78 -9.46 2.70 -9.87
N SER A 79 -9.34 3.52 -8.83
CA SER A 79 -8.09 4.19 -8.47
C SER A 79 -8.00 4.48 -6.97
N ILE A 80 -6.81 4.31 -6.43
CA ILE A 80 -6.48 4.57 -5.03
C ILE A 80 -5.24 5.46 -4.93
N TYR A 81 -5.14 6.19 -3.83
CA TYR A 81 -3.89 6.76 -3.34
C TYR A 81 -3.38 5.87 -2.22
N ASP A 82 -2.32 5.16 -2.52
CA ASP A 82 -1.68 4.20 -1.62
C ASP A 82 -0.57 4.91 -0.85
N VAL A 83 -0.57 4.80 0.46
CA VAL A 83 0.35 5.51 1.36
C VAL A 83 1.07 4.53 2.25
N LEU A 84 2.36 4.73 2.39
CA LEU A 84 3.23 3.98 3.29
C LEU A 84 4.08 4.93 4.14
N VAL A 85 4.35 4.52 5.37
CA VAL A 85 5.19 5.26 6.33
C VAL A 85 6.26 4.32 6.87
N ASP A 86 7.52 4.70 6.79
CA ASP A 86 8.63 3.92 7.33
C ASP A 86 8.68 4.03 8.85
N LEU A 87 8.39 2.93 9.55
CA LEU A 87 8.44 2.87 11.02
C LEU A 87 9.59 2.01 11.55
N ARG A 88 10.53 1.66 10.70
CA ARG A 88 11.75 0.93 11.07
C ARG A 88 12.70 1.86 11.83
N LYS A 89 12.85 1.66 13.13
CA LYS A 89 13.60 2.56 14.05
C LYS A 89 15.03 2.86 13.63
N ASN A 90 15.66 1.93 12.90
CA ASN A 90 17.05 2.08 12.43
C ASN A 90 17.16 2.56 10.99
N SER A 91 16.05 2.94 10.36
CA SER A 91 16.03 3.47 9.00
C SER A 91 16.43 4.95 8.97
N ASN A 92 17.14 5.35 7.93
CA ASN A 92 17.44 6.78 7.68
C ASN A 92 16.18 7.56 7.28
N THR A 93 15.11 6.86 6.89
CA THR A 93 13.81 7.44 6.51
C THR A 93 12.73 7.16 7.56
N TYR A 94 13.14 6.91 8.81
CA TYR A 94 12.21 6.67 9.92
C TYR A 94 11.20 7.81 10.06
N ARG A 95 9.90 7.48 10.04
CA ARG A 95 8.73 8.38 10.02
C ARG A 95 8.54 9.19 8.74
N GLU A 96 9.36 8.98 7.72
CA GLU A 96 9.05 9.53 6.39
C GLU A 96 7.95 8.71 5.73
N TRP A 97 7.17 9.36 4.88
CA TRP A 97 6.08 8.73 4.15
C TRP A 97 6.23 8.91 2.63
N MET A 98 5.57 8.06 1.90
CA MET A 98 5.43 8.15 0.45
C MET A 98 3.99 7.80 0.06
N GLY A 99 3.45 8.55 -0.89
CA GLY A 99 2.18 8.27 -1.53
C GLY A 99 2.34 7.98 -3.02
N ILE A 100 1.52 7.10 -3.54
CA ILE A 100 1.48 6.77 -4.97
C ILE A 100 0.04 6.54 -5.44
N LYS A 101 -0.32 7.10 -6.58
CA LYS A 101 -1.57 6.76 -7.26
C LYS A 101 -1.40 5.42 -7.97
N LEU A 102 -2.28 4.47 -7.64
CA LEU A 102 -2.43 3.19 -8.35
C LEU A 102 -3.82 3.15 -8.99
N SER A 103 -3.91 2.71 -10.23
CA SER A 103 -5.18 2.62 -10.93
C SER A 103 -5.26 1.41 -11.86
N GLU A 104 -6.46 1.01 -12.23
CA GLU A 104 -6.69 -0.03 -13.24
C GLU A 104 -6.07 0.30 -14.60
N LYS A 105 -5.82 1.58 -14.89
CA LYS A 105 -5.20 2.05 -16.14
C LYS A 105 -3.69 1.89 -16.12
N ASP A 106 -3.10 1.96 -14.91
CA ASP A 106 -1.68 1.76 -14.72
C ASP A 106 -1.36 0.26 -14.66
N SER A 107 -0.18 -0.08 -15.08
CA SER A 107 0.31 -1.45 -14.94
C SER A 107 1.26 -1.56 -13.75
N LYS A 108 0.93 -0.82 -12.67
CA LYS A 108 1.82 -0.61 -11.52
C LYS A 108 1.41 -1.43 -10.32
N PHE A 109 2.42 -1.90 -9.64
CA PHE A 109 2.35 -2.53 -8.32
C PHE A 109 3.36 -1.82 -7.42
N ILE A 110 3.07 -1.73 -6.14
CA ILE A 110 4.04 -1.28 -5.14
C ILE A 110 4.36 -2.42 -4.18
N TYR A 111 5.63 -2.68 -3.95
CA TYR A 111 6.07 -3.54 -2.87
C TYR A 111 6.42 -2.69 -1.65
N ILE A 112 5.82 -3.02 -0.53
CA ILE A 112 5.99 -2.40 0.78
C ILE A 112 6.60 -3.46 1.70
N PRO A 113 7.82 -3.28 2.20
CA PRO A 113 8.46 -4.26 3.08
C PRO A 113 7.81 -4.30 4.47
N PRO A 114 8.16 -5.31 5.32
CA PRO A 114 7.83 -5.29 6.74
C PRO A 114 8.35 -4.02 7.43
N GLY A 115 7.70 -3.61 8.52
CA GLY A 115 8.10 -2.43 9.30
C GLY A 115 7.52 -1.11 8.79
N PHE A 116 6.61 -1.18 7.80
CA PHE A 116 5.90 0.00 7.29
C PHE A 116 4.44 0.01 7.75
N ALA A 117 3.96 1.19 8.15
CA ALA A 117 2.52 1.43 8.21
C ALA A 117 1.99 1.66 6.80
N HIS A 118 0.84 1.08 6.50
CA HIS A 118 0.25 1.10 5.16
C HIS A 118 -1.25 1.40 5.22
N GLY A 119 -1.72 2.19 4.28
CA GLY A 119 -3.12 2.47 4.06
C GLY A 119 -3.39 3.04 2.68
N TYR A 120 -4.66 3.20 2.33
CA TYR A 120 -5.03 3.82 1.07
C TYR A 120 -6.37 4.56 1.14
N TYR A 121 -6.52 5.53 0.26
CA TYR A 121 -7.76 6.26 0.01
C TYR A 121 -8.29 5.98 -1.40
N VAL A 122 -9.60 5.76 -1.54
CA VAL A 122 -10.27 5.53 -2.83
C VAL A 122 -10.66 6.86 -3.46
N ILE A 123 -10.06 7.15 -4.65
CA ILE A 123 -10.12 8.48 -5.29
C ILE A 123 -11.40 8.69 -6.11
N GLU A 124 -11.57 7.94 -7.21
CA GLU A 124 -12.54 8.32 -8.24
C GLU A 124 -13.85 7.57 -8.17
N GLN A 125 -13.80 6.24 -8.05
CA GLN A 125 -14.95 5.34 -8.06
C GLN A 125 -14.68 4.16 -7.14
N ASP A 126 -15.67 3.31 -6.92
CA ASP A 126 -15.49 2.08 -6.17
C ASP A 126 -14.34 1.28 -6.73
N SER A 127 -13.44 0.83 -5.86
CA SER A 127 -12.19 0.23 -6.27
C SER A 127 -12.03 -1.20 -5.76
N LEU A 128 -11.34 -2.02 -6.55
CA LEU A 128 -10.88 -3.35 -6.20
C LEU A 128 -9.36 -3.32 -6.05
N VAL A 129 -8.89 -3.59 -4.83
CA VAL A 129 -7.47 -3.63 -4.49
C VAL A 129 -7.07 -5.08 -4.24
N ASN A 130 -6.03 -5.53 -4.92
CA ASN A 130 -5.39 -6.81 -4.65
C ASN A 130 -4.05 -6.58 -3.96
N TYR A 131 -3.78 -7.35 -2.91
CA TYR A 131 -2.45 -7.35 -2.29
C TYR A 131 -2.04 -8.72 -1.80
N LYS A 132 -0.82 -9.10 -2.15
CA LYS A 132 -0.15 -10.32 -1.70
C LYS A 132 0.68 -10.01 -0.47
N CYS A 133 0.70 -10.96 0.49
CA CYS A 133 1.44 -10.83 1.74
C CYS A 133 2.53 -11.89 1.86
N THR A 134 3.70 -11.51 2.38
CA THR A 134 4.83 -12.42 2.60
C THR A 134 4.64 -13.30 3.82
N LYS A 135 3.72 -12.97 4.72
CA LYS A 135 3.34 -13.75 5.91
C LYS A 135 1.83 -13.82 6.06
N HIS A 136 1.34 -14.80 6.81
CA HIS A 136 -0.07 -14.86 7.19
C HIS A 136 -0.44 -13.68 8.11
N TYR A 137 -1.68 -13.23 7.99
CA TYR A 137 -2.22 -12.17 8.84
C TYR A 137 -2.29 -12.62 10.32
N ASN A 138 -1.77 -11.80 11.22
CA ASN A 138 -1.90 -11.98 12.66
C ASN A 138 -2.62 -10.76 13.27
N PRO A 139 -3.90 -10.88 13.66
CA PRO A 139 -4.67 -9.76 14.20
C PRO A 139 -4.13 -9.25 15.55
N ASN A 140 -3.37 -10.08 16.29
CA ASN A 140 -2.81 -9.69 17.59
C ASN A 140 -1.57 -8.78 17.48
N GLU A 141 -0.97 -8.71 16.30
CA GLU A 141 0.22 -7.91 16.03
C GLU A 141 -0.11 -6.62 15.25
N GLU A 142 -1.36 -6.47 14.80
CA GLU A 142 -1.74 -5.29 14.03
C GLU A 142 -1.95 -4.07 14.91
N ILE A 143 -1.23 -3.02 14.62
CA ILE A 143 -1.33 -1.70 15.25
C ILE A 143 -1.95 -0.73 14.24
N GLY A 144 -2.97 0.01 14.67
CA GLY A 144 -3.58 1.07 13.88
C GLY A 144 -2.98 2.42 14.22
N ILE A 145 -2.62 3.20 13.19
CA ILE A 145 -2.13 4.58 13.31
C ILE A 145 -3.13 5.50 12.64
N VAL A 146 -3.45 6.62 13.31
CA VAL A 146 -4.39 7.60 12.77
C VAL A 146 -3.89 8.17 11.44
N TRP A 147 -4.75 8.23 10.43
CA TRP A 147 -4.41 8.59 9.06
C TRP A 147 -3.91 10.04 8.90
N ASN A 148 -4.32 10.95 9.79
CA ASN A 148 -3.95 12.36 9.82
C ASN A 148 -3.04 12.71 11.00
N ASP A 149 -2.13 11.82 11.35
CA ASP A 149 -1.15 12.01 12.41
C ASP A 149 -0.34 13.29 12.18
N SER A 150 -0.28 14.15 13.23
CA SER A 150 0.36 15.46 13.14
C SER A 150 1.88 15.41 13.06
N ASP A 151 2.49 14.30 13.48
CA ASP A 151 3.95 14.14 13.46
C ASP A 151 4.42 13.51 12.14
N ILE A 152 3.57 12.70 11.49
CA ILE A 152 3.84 12.13 10.16
C ILE A 152 3.53 13.15 9.05
N GLN A 153 2.44 13.91 9.18
CA GLN A 153 2.02 14.96 8.25
C GLN A 153 1.84 14.47 6.80
N ILE A 154 1.12 13.35 6.62
CA ILE A 154 0.79 12.86 5.27
C ILE A 154 -0.03 13.92 4.53
N ASP A 155 0.42 14.32 3.36
CA ASP A 155 -0.31 15.25 2.49
C ASP A 155 -1.38 14.52 1.67
N TRP A 156 -2.56 14.38 2.24
CA TRP A 156 -3.72 13.84 1.54
C TRP A 156 -4.31 14.85 0.55
N CYS A 157 -3.98 16.14 0.67
CA CYS A 157 -4.50 17.19 -0.21
C CYS A 157 -3.84 17.17 -1.61
N ASP A 158 -2.73 16.45 -1.78
CA ASP A 158 -2.13 16.16 -3.09
C ASP A 158 -3.04 15.27 -3.97
N ILE A 159 -4.12 14.74 -3.40
CA ILE A 159 -5.13 13.98 -4.13
C ILE A 159 -6.20 14.95 -4.66
N ASP A 160 -6.33 15.02 -5.98
CA ASP A 160 -7.37 15.82 -6.62
C ASP A 160 -8.77 15.39 -6.14
N GLY A 161 -9.52 16.36 -5.57
CA GLY A 161 -10.84 16.13 -5.00
C GLY A 161 -10.88 15.45 -3.63
N PHE A 162 -9.77 15.35 -2.91
CA PHE A 162 -9.79 14.89 -1.51
C PHE A 162 -10.55 15.90 -0.62
N ASN A 163 -11.42 15.37 0.22
CA ASN A 163 -12.11 16.14 1.25
C ASN A 163 -12.24 15.28 2.52
N SER A 164 -11.59 15.72 3.58
CA SER A 164 -11.58 15.01 4.87
C SER A 164 -12.98 14.77 5.45
N SER A 165 -13.94 15.65 5.17
CA SER A 165 -15.32 15.50 5.63
C SER A 165 -16.08 14.35 4.94
N ASN A 166 -15.58 13.85 3.82
CA ASN A 166 -16.21 12.75 3.07
C ASN A 166 -15.54 11.40 3.35
N VAL A 167 -14.48 11.36 4.15
CA VAL A 167 -13.73 10.13 4.42
C VAL A 167 -14.62 9.11 5.15
N ILE A 168 -14.67 7.90 4.60
CA ILE A 168 -15.40 6.76 5.16
C ILE A 168 -14.36 5.77 5.74
N MET A 169 -14.48 5.48 7.02
CA MET A 169 -13.59 4.57 7.74
C MET A 169 -14.38 3.51 8.52
N SER A 170 -13.75 2.39 8.81
CA SER A 170 -14.28 1.42 9.77
C SER A 170 -14.26 2.00 11.19
N GLU A 171 -15.13 1.49 12.07
CA GLU A 171 -15.09 1.85 13.50
C GLU A 171 -13.71 1.58 14.12
N LYS A 172 -13.06 0.48 13.72
CA LYS A 172 -11.70 0.14 14.16
C LYS A 172 -10.70 1.22 13.77
N ASP A 173 -10.71 1.65 12.50
CA ASP A 173 -9.73 2.64 11.99
C ASP A 173 -9.96 4.04 12.57
N GLN A 174 -11.19 4.38 12.95
CA GLN A 174 -11.50 5.63 13.66
C GLN A 174 -10.92 5.69 15.08
N LEU A 175 -10.63 4.54 15.69
CA LEU A 175 -10.05 4.43 17.04
C LEU A 175 -8.52 4.32 17.02
N ASN A 176 -7.90 4.43 15.85
CA ASN A 176 -6.45 4.39 15.71
C ASN A 176 -5.78 5.52 16.51
N LYS A 177 -4.59 5.24 17.01
CA LYS A 177 -3.81 6.15 17.87
C LYS A 177 -2.73 6.89 17.07
N THR A 178 -2.27 8.00 17.61
CA THR A 178 -1.09 8.71 17.08
C THR A 178 0.19 7.92 17.34
N ILE A 179 1.24 8.16 16.52
CA ILE A 179 2.55 7.55 16.76
C ILE A 179 3.14 7.92 18.12
N LYS A 180 2.81 9.10 18.62
CA LYS A 180 3.21 9.56 19.95
C LYS A 180 2.57 8.74 21.07
N GLU A 181 1.26 8.46 20.98
CA GLU A 181 0.54 7.61 21.94
C GLU A 181 1.03 6.15 21.91
N LEU A 182 1.52 5.70 20.75
CA LEU A 182 2.07 4.36 20.53
C LEU A 182 3.56 4.24 20.90
N ASN A 183 4.24 5.34 21.21
CA ASN A 183 5.68 5.42 21.43
C ASN A 183 6.51 4.89 20.23
N LEU A 184 6.01 5.13 19.04
CA LEU A 184 6.66 4.78 17.77
C LEU A 184 7.49 5.94 17.24
#